data_deca6837dcf9bc617bf1157c707f70a2
#
_entry.id   deca6837dcf9bc617bf1157c707f70a2
#
_cell.length_a   1.000
_cell.length_b   1.000
_cell.length_c   1.000
_cell.angle_alpha   90.00
_cell.angle_beta   90.00
_cell.angle_gamma   90.00
#
_symmetry.space_group_name_H-M   'P 1'
#
loop_
_entity.id
_entity.type
_entity.pdbx_description
1 polymer ?
#
loop_
_entity_poly.entity_id
_entity_poly.type
_entity_poly.pdbx_seq_one_letter_code
_entity_poly.pdbx_strand_id
1 'polypeptide(L)'
;TVRAILVTHCHADHSPLAAWLSAASGAPTVAFGPHGDDAWDIGEDPVVHEPENDSASADDPATEPAEPTEPAEPVVEESTDRDFVPDLVAVTGDVVAAADGWVITGLHTPGHTSNHLCFALDDGEVRTLFTGDHVMGWSTTVVSPPDGDMAAYLDSLRVVAGRRDDVAIPTHGPPIPNPSAFVDELIAHRLERERQVLDAVRGGLATIPEMVEVLYAAVRKELHKPARRSVLAHLVKLVDDGTVVVEGSTRPRLDATFRPH
;
A
#
# COMPACT_ATOMS: atom_id res chain seq x y z
N THR A 1 -32.00 2.36 -5.47
CA THR A 1 -31.71 3.56 -4.67
C THR A 1 -30.41 3.31 -3.91
N VAL A 2 -29.42 4.17 -4.09
CA VAL A 2 -28.19 4.16 -3.27
C VAL A 2 -28.56 4.65 -1.87
N ARG A 3 -28.06 3.99 -0.83
CA ARG A 3 -28.36 4.32 0.58
C ARG A 3 -27.17 4.90 1.34
N ALA A 4 -25.97 4.45 0.99
CA ALA A 4 -24.70 4.97 1.51
C ALA A 4 -23.61 4.69 0.46
N ILE A 5 -22.54 5.46 0.51
CA ILE A 5 -21.35 5.31 -0.32
C ILE A 5 -20.18 5.06 0.64
N LEU A 6 -19.67 3.85 0.64
CA LEU A 6 -18.61 3.44 1.54
C LEU A 6 -17.26 3.64 0.85
N VAL A 7 -16.41 4.48 1.43
CA VAL A 7 -15.09 4.84 0.88
C VAL A 7 -14.01 4.28 1.78
N THR A 8 -13.13 3.46 1.23
CA THR A 8 -12.09 2.78 2.00
C THR A 8 -10.97 3.72 2.42
N HIS A 9 -10.53 4.60 1.53
CA HIS A 9 -9.45 5.57 1.78
C HIS A 9 -9.43 6.67 0.71
N CYS A 10 -8.51 7.65 0.85
CA CYS A 10 -8.48 8.86 0.05
C CYS A 10 -7.48 8.83 -1.12
N HIS A 11 -7.28 7.71 -1.81
CA HIS A 11 -6.55 7.74 -3.08
C HIS A 11 -7.46 8.13 -4.25
N ALA A 12 -6.84 8.63 -5.32
CA ALA A 12 -7.54 9.25 -6.45
C ALA A 12 -8.43 8.30 -7.25
N ASP A 13 -8.21 7.01 -7.16
CA ASP A 13 -9.01 5.96 -7.77
C ASP A 13 -10.13 5.43 -6.84
N HIS A 14 -10.24 5.94 -5.61
CA HIS A 14 -11.25 5.55 -4.62
C HIS A 14 -12.24 6.66 -4.27
N SER A 15 -11.77 7.81 -3.80
CA SER A 15 -12.65 8.83 -3.20
C SER A 15 -13.25 9.86 -4.19
N PRO A 16 -12.63 10.29 -5.29
CA PRO A 16 -13.14 11.40 -6.08
C PRO A 16 -14.53 11.18 -6.66
N LEU A 17 -14.85 9.95 -7.07
CA LEU A 17 -16.17 9.63 -7.62
C LEU A 17 -17.28 9.65 -6.56
N ALA A 18 -16.92 9.49 -5.28
CA ALA A 18 -17.88 9.45 -4.18
C ALA A 18 -18.66 10.76 -4.04
N ALA A 19 -18.01 11.90 -4.18
CA ALA A 19 -18.65 13.22 -4.13
C ALA A 19 -19.70 13.39 -5.25
N TRP A 20 -19.36 12.97 -6.47
CA TRP A 20 -20.29 13.00 -7.60
C TRP A 20 -21.49 12.07 -7.36
N LEU A 21 -21.24 10.83 -6.90
CA LEU A 21 -22.29 9.86 -6.64
C LEU A 21 -23.21 10.30 -5.49
N SER A 22 -22.65 10.92 -4.44
CA SER A 22 -23.41 11.51 -3.33
C SER A 22 -24.34 12.60 -3.85
N ALA A 23 -23.83 13.56 -4.63
CA ALA A 23 -24.64 14.62 -5.23
C ALA A 23 -25.75 14.09 -6.15
N ALA A 24 -25.49 13.04 -6.92
CA ALA A 24 -26.44 12.45 -7.86
C ALA A 24 -27.51 11.58 -7.19
N SER A 25 -27.20 10.92 -6.08
CA SER A 25 -28.08 9.94 -5.41
C SER A 25 -28.74 10.49 -4.14
N GLY A 26 -28.17 11.53 -3.52
CA GLY A 26 -28.54 12.01 -2.19
C GLY A 26 -28.08 11.08 -1.06
N ALA A 27 -27.24 10.08 -1.34
CA ALA A 27 -26.72 9.14 -0.34
C ALA A 27 -25.47 9.74 0.34
N PRO A 28 -25.31 9.59 1.66
CA PRO A 28 -24.11 10.07 2.35
C PRO A 28 -22.89 9.22 2.03
N THR A 29 -21.73 9.84 2.04
CA THR A 29 -20.42 9.18 2.05
C THR A 29 -20.05 8.77 3.46
N VAL A 30 -19.46 7.58 3.62
CA VAL A 30 -19.01 7.01 4.90
C VAL A 30 -17.57 6.57 4.76
N ALA A 31 -16.66 7.09 5.59
CA ALA A 31 -15.26 6.73 5.63
C ALA A 31 -14.69 6.90 7.04
N PHE A 32 -13.41 6.53 7.25
CA PHE A 32 -12.74 6.78 8.52
C PHE A 32 -12.57 8.29 8.81
N GLY A 33 -12.26 9.07 7.78
CA GLY A 33 -12.02 10.51 7.87
C GLY A 33 -11.33 11.04 6.62
N PRO A 34 -11.01 12.34 6.59
CA PRO A 34 -10.18 12.91 5.56
C PRO A 34 -8.75 12.33 5.62
N HIS A 35 -7.96 12.59 4.59
CA HIS A 35 -6.53 12.30 4.64
C HIS A 35 -5.86 13.10 5.77
N GLY A 36 -4.92 12.48 6.50
CA GLY A 36 -4.18 13.13 7.57
C GLY A 36 -3.22 14.21 7.04
N ASP A 37 -2.92 15.19 7.90
CA ASP A 37 -1.89 16.21 7.61
C ASP A 37 -0.50 15.58 7.86
N ASP A 38 0.11 15.02 6.83
CA ASP A 38 1.43 14.41 6.95
C ASP A 38 2.53 15.45 6.89
N ALA A 39 2.98 15.83 8.06
CA ALA A 39 4.02 16.82 8.23
C ALA A 39 5.45 16.26 8.07
N TRP A 40 5.62 15.02 7.59
CA TRP A 40 6.95 14.43 7.47
C TRP A 40 7.49 14.52 6.04
N ASP A 41 8.58 15.28 5.87
CA ASP A 41 9.36 15.31 4.63
C ASP A 41 10.21 14.05 4.51
N ILE A 42 9.85 13.16 3.58
CA ILE A 42 10.59 11.92 3.28
C ILE A 42 11.85 12.15 2.44
N GLY A 43 12.17 13.38 2.07
CA GLY A 43 13.31 13.71 1.21
C GLY A 43 13.02 13.52 -0.28
N GLU A 44 13.99 13.95 -1.08
CA GLU A 44 13.94 13.74 -2.52
C GLU A 44 14.41 12.34 -2.88
N ASP A 45 13.80 11.75 -3.91
CA ASP A 45 14.25 10.48 -4.46
C ASP A 45 15.62 10.70 -5.15
N PRO A 46 16.72 10.06 -4.69
CA PRO A 46 18.02 10.28 -5.25
C PRO A 46 18.04 9.99 -6.77
N VAL A 47 18.44 10.96 -7.56
CA VAL A 47 18.61 10.79 -9.01
C VAL A 47 19.80 9.84 -9.24
N VAL A 48 19.51 8.60 -9.60
CA VAL A 48 20.55 7.69 -10.09
C VAL A 48 20.85 8.11 -11.53
N HIS A 49 21.98 8.80 -11.72
CA HIS A 49 22.51 9.03 -13.06
C HIS A 49 22.94 7.67 -13.64
N GLU A 50 22.13 7.11 -14.51
CA GLU A 50 22.62 6.01 -15.35
C GLU A 50 23.77 6.55 -16.20
N PRO A 51 24.90 5.83 -16.31
CA PRO A 51 25.92 6.20 -17.29
C PRO A 51 25.25 6.17 -18.67
N GLU A 52 25.25 7.31 -19.36
CA GLU A 52 24.83 7.38 -20.75
C GLU A 52 25.60 6.31 -21.52
N ASN A 53 24.87 5.32 -22.04
CA ASN A 53 25.47 4.26 -22.83
C ASN A 53 25.72 4.82 -24.24
N ASP A 54 26.83 5.56 -24.40
CA ASP A 54 27.35 6.02 -25.67
C ASP A 54 27.93 4.83 -26.45
N SER A 55 27.07 3.92 -26.91
CA SER A 55 27.42 2.94 -27.92
C SER A 55 26.25 2.70 -28.87
N ALA A 56 25.92 3.72 -29.65
CA ALA A 56 25.25 3.52 -30.93
C ALA A 56 26.26 3.01 -31.95
N SER A 57 26.50 1.71 -31.99
CA SER A 57 27.06 1.06 -33.21
C SER A 57 25.88 0.57 -34.03
N ALA A 58 25.66 1.27 -35.14
CA ALA A 58 24.82 0.79 -36.25
C ALA A 58 25.40 -0.52 -36.81
N ASP A 59 24.48 -1.34 -37.34
CA ASP A 59 24.63 -2.53 -38.18
C ASP A 59 24.58 -3.88 -37.45
N ASP A 60 23.34 -4.38 -37.30
CA ASP A 60 23.05 -5.79 -37.55
C ASP A 60 21.58 -5.97 -38.02
N PRO A 61 21.34 -6.50 -39.23
CA PRO A 61 20.02 -6.75 -39.77
C PRO A 61 19.59 -8.19 -39.45
N ALA A 62 18.37 -8.32 -38.99
CA ALA A 62 17.57 -9.54 -38.81
C ALA A 62 17.47 -10.12 -37.40
N THR A 63 16.46 -9.61 -36.68
CA THR A 63 15.81 -10.39 -35.64
C THR A 63 14.30 -10.33 -35.86
N GLU A 64 13.67 -11.50 -35.81
CA GLU A 64 12.24 -11.70 -36.03
C GLU A 64 11.38 -10.79 -35.12
N PRO A 65 10.13 -10.43 -35.51
CA PRO A 65 9.29 -9.56 -34.72
C PRO A 65 8.94 -10.26 -33.42
N ALA A 66 9.38 -9.67 -32.30
CA ALA A 66 8.93 -10.04 -30.98
C ALA A 66 7.40 -9.84 -30.92
N GLU A 67 6.71 -10.83 -30.35
CA GLU A 67 5.28 -10.70 -30.05
C GLU A 67 5.01 -9.41 -29.25
N PRO A 68 3.87 -8.74 -29.48
CA PRO A 68 3.56 -7.51 -28.78
C PRO A 68 3.43 -7.82 -27.27
N THR A 69 4.46 -7.44 -26.53
CA THR A 69 4.33 -7.30 -25.08
C THR A 69 3.24 -6.26 -24.81
N GLU A 70 2.19 -6.65 -24.12
CA GLU A 70 1.19 -5.70 -23.65
C GLU A 70 1.91 -4.51 -23.00
N PRO A 71 1.47 -3.26 -23.31
CA PRO A 71 2.09 -2.10 -22.69
C PRO A 71 1.96 -2.25 -21.17
N ALA A 72 3.10 -2.23 -20.49
CA ALA A 72 3.09 -2.14 -19.02
C ALA A 72 2.24 -0.92 -18.66
N GLU A 73 1.15 -1.14 -17.94
CA GLU A 73 0.34 -0.03 -17.44
C GLU A 73 1.26 0.94 -16.69
N PRO A 74 1.13 2.26 -16.92
CA PRO A 74 1.95 3.22 -16.22
C PRO A 74 1.72 2.99 -14.73
N VAL A 75 2.80 2.84 -13.96
CA VAL A 75 2.72 2.87 -12.50
C VAL A 75 2.23 4.25 -12.14
N VAL A 76 0.92 4.38 -11.93
CA VAL A 76 0.31 5.62 -11.48
C VAL A 76 0.85 5.84 -10.07
N GLU A 77 1.58 6.92 -9.88
CA GLU A 77 1.95 7.37 -8.55
C GLU A 77 0.63 7.61 -7.81
N GLU A 78 0.39 6.88 -6.72
CA GLU A 78 -0.88 6.96 -5.97
C GLU A 78 -1.06 8.40 -5.49
N SER A 79 -1.87 9.16 -6.21
CA SER A 79 -2.19 10.53 -5.83
C SER A 79 -3.28 10.52 -4.76
N THR A 80 -3.10 11.35 -3.74
CA THR A 80 -4.04 11.47 -2.62
C THR A 80 -5.08 12.53 -2.91
N ASP A 81 -6.36 12.21 -2.72
CA ASP A 81 -7.46 13.16 -2.70
C ASP A 81 -7.51 13.84 -1.32
N ARG A 82 -6.89 15.02 -1.24
CA ARG A 82 -6.80 15.80 0.00
C ARG A 82 -8.06 16.62 0.30
N ASP A 83 -8.97 16.75 -0.67
CA ASP A 83 -10.20 17.51 -0.54
C ASP A 83 -11.37 16.66 -0.05
N PHE A 84 -11.22 15.34 -0.03
CA PHE A 84 -12.28 14.45 0.41
C PHE A 84 -12.53 14.55 1.91
N VAL A 85 -13.78 14.89 2.25
CA VAL A 85 -14.30 14.87 3.62
C VAL A 85 -15.59 14.03 3.62
N PRO A 86 -15.68 12.93 4.36
CA PRO A 86 -16.90 12.12 4.40
C PRO A 86 -18.02 12.82 5.14
N ASP A 87 -19.28 12.57 4.72
CA ASP A 87 -20.46 13.06 5.44
C ASP A 87 -20.61 12.40 6.80
N LEU A 88 -20.22 11.13 6.90
CA LEU A 88 -20.27 10.32 8.14
C LEU A 88 -18.92 9.66 8.38
N VAL A 89 -18.42 9.80 9.60
CA VAL A 89 -17.21 9.11 10.07
C VAL A 89 -17.58 7.77 10.66
N ALA A 90 -16.81 6.73 10.33
CA ALA A 90 -16.95 5.40 10.88
C ALA A 90 -15.60 4.85 11.38
N VAL A 91 -15.65 4.15 12.51
CA VAL A 91 -14.49 3.49 13.11
C VAL A 91 -14.74 1.97 13.25
N THR A 92 -13.77 1.25 13.76
CA THR A 92 -13.90 -0.20 13.99
C THR A 92 -15.11 -0.52 14.87
N GLY A 93 -15.99 -1.38 14.36
CA GLY A 93 -17.18 -1.86 15.04
C GLY A 93 -18.45 -1.04 14.77
N ASP A 94 -18.35 0.13 14.15
CA ASP A 94 -19.52 0.90 13.79
C ASP A 94 -20.35 0.19 12.71
N VAL A 95 -21.67 0.16 12.91
CA VAL A 95 -22.61 -0.30 11.89
C VAL A 95 -22.83 0.83 10.88
N VAL A 96 -22.31 0.66 9.67
CA VAL A 96 -22.38 1.67 8.61
C VAL A 96 -23.62 1.48 7.71
N ALA A 97 -24.12 0.25 7.62
CA ALA A 97 -25.37 -0.07 6.94
C ALA A 97 -25.94 -1.38 7.48
N ALA A 98 -27.26 -1.50 7.50
CA ALA A 98 -27.94 -2.74 7.86
C ALA A 98 -29.36 -2.81 7.26
N ALA A 99 -29.85 -4.02 7.06
CA ALA A 99 -31.25 -4.33 6.78
C ALA A 99 -31.58 -5.72 7.34
N ASP A 100 -32.83 -6.18 7.13
CA ASP A 100 -33.23 -7.51 7.56
C ASP A 100 -32.31 -8.58 6.93
N GLY A 101 -31.63 -9.32 7.79
CA GLY A 101 -30.74 -10.42 7.40
C GLY A 101 -29.30 -10.06 7.08
N TRP A 102 -28.88 -8.78 7.11
CA TRP A 102 -27.47 -8.44 6.91
C TRP A 102 -27.04 -7.15 7.64
N VAL A 103 -25.75 -7.06 7.90
CA VAL A 103 -25.10 -5.89 8.51
C VAL A 103 -23.73 -5.64 7.89
N ILE A 104 -23.36 -4.37 7.70
CA ILE A 104 -22.01 -3.96 7.32
C ILE A 104 -21.42 -3.15 8.47
N THR A 105 -20.22 -3.53 8.89
CA THR A 105 -19.46 -2.83 9.94
C THR A 105 -18.13 -2.32 9.40
N GLY A 106 -17.64 -1.20 9.95
CA GLY A 106 -16.32 -0.67 9.69
C GLY A 106 -15.23 -1.47 10.41
N LEU A 107 -14.04 -1.54 9.80
CA LEU A 107 -12.82 -2.08 10.40
C LEU A 107 -11.65 -1.19 9.99
N HIS A 108 -11.17 -0.33 10.89
CA HIS A 108 -10.02 0.52 10.63
C HIS A 108 -8.75 -0.32 10.50
N THR A 109 -8.08 -0.19 9.36
CA THR A 109 -6.91 -0.97 8.97
C THR A 109 -5.82 -0.05 8.43
N PRO A 110 -5.22 0.81 9.28
CA PRO A 110 -4.17 1.73 8.86
C PRO A 110 -2.94 0.99 8.36
N GLY A 111 -2.15 1.68 7.54
CA GLY A 111 -0.86 1.20 7.07
C GLY A 111 -0.61 1.39 5.59
N HIS A 112 -1.55 1.10 4.71
CA HIS A 112 -1.52 1.56 3.31
C HIS A 112 -1.71 3.08 3.28
N THR A 113 -2.79 3.54 3.89
CA THR A 113 -3.02 4.92 4.32
C THR A 113 -3.40 4.95 5.80
N SER A 114 -3.21 6.09 6.46
CA SER A 114 -3.59 6.27 7.87
C SER A 114 -5.10 6.18 8.10
N ASN A 115 -5.90 6.55 7.11
CA ASN A 115 -7.37 6.59 7.17
C ASN A 115 -8.05 5.38 6.51
N HIS A 116 -7.32 4.29 6.25
CA HIS A 116 -7.89 3.14 5.57
C HIS A 116 -8.94 2.40 6.43
N LEU A 117 -10.10 2.14 5.83
CA LEU A 117 -11.22 1.44 6.46
C LEU A 117 -11.69 0.29 5.57
N CYS A 118 -11.56 -0.95 6.05
CA CYS A 118 -12.24 -2.09 5.45
C CYS A 118 -13.72 -2.12 5.89
N PHE A 119 -14.56 -2.79 5.11
CA PHE A 119 -15.97 -3.00 5.44
C PHE A 119 -16.30 -4.48 5.50
N ALA A 120 -16.86 -4.92 6.61
CA ALA A 120 -17.23 -6.31 6.84
C ALA A 120 -18.74 -6.49 6.73
N LEU A 121 -19.19 -7.25 5.75
CA LEU A 121 -20.57 -7.67 5.56
C LEU A 121 -20.77 -9.05 6.21
N ASP A 122 -21.82 -9.16 7.01
CA ASP A 122 -22.34 -10.42 7.53
C ASP A 122 -23.83 -10.51 7.14
N ASP A 123 -24.19 -11.51 6.34
CA ASP A 123 -25.57 -11.77 5.91
C ASP A 123 -26.17 -13.02 6.60
N GLY A 124 -25.50 -13.52 7.64
CA GLY A 124 -25.90 -14.71 8.39
C GLY A 124 -25.49 -16.03 7.73
N GLU A 125 -25.10 -16.03 6.45
CA GLU A 125 -24.64 -17.20 5.70
C GLU A 125 -23.16 -17.07 5.32
N VAL A 126 -22.77 -15.90 4.79
CA VAL A 126 -21.41 -15.60 4.30
C VAL A 126 -20.88 -14.33 4.94
N ARG A 127 -19.66 -14.38 5.43
CA ARG A 127 -18.93 -13.22 5.93
C ARG A 127 -17.96 -12.74 4.87
N THR A 128 -18.22 -11.54 4.35
CA THR A 128 -17.42 -10.91 3.30
C THR A 128 -16.68 -9.71 3.84
N LEU A 129 -15.36 -9.64 3.61
CA LEU A 129 -14.56 -8.47 3.92
C LEU A 129 -14.21 -7.72 2.63
N PHE A 130 -14.69 -6.49 2.49
CA PHE A 130 -14.24 -5.55 1.45
C PHE A 130 -12.94 -4.90 1.95
N THR A 131 -11.83 -5.29 1.34
CA THR A 131 -10.49 -4.97 1.87
C THR A 131 -9.92 -3.66 1.33
N GLY A 132 -10.57 -3.01 0.35
CA GLY A 132 -9.94 -1.88 -0.30
C GLY A 132 -8.55 -2.26 -0.81
N ASP A 133 -7.57 -1.43 -0.49
CA ASP A 133 -6.17 -1.64 -0.84
C ASP A 133 -5.31 -2.17 0.31
N HIS A 134 -5.93 -2.44 1.46
CA HIS A 134 -5.23 -3.11 2.57
C HIS A 134 -4.75 -4.52 2.20
N VAL A 135 -5.58 -5.26 1.46
CA VAL A 135 -5.22 -6.57 0.89
C VAL A 135 -5.68 -6.60 -0.57
N MET A 136 -4.76 -6.72 -1.51
CA MET A 136 -5.03 -6.81 -2.94
C MET A 136 -4.94 -8.26 -3.44
N GLY A 137 -5.70 -8.61 -4.49
CA GLY A 137 -5.81 -9.98 -4.97
C GLY A 137 -4.72 -10.43 -5.97
N TRP A 138 -3.84 -9.56 -6.41
CA TRP A 138 -2.83 -9.85 -7.45
C TRP A 138 -1.41 -9.43 -7.09
N SER A 139 -1.23 -8.55 -6.12
CA SER A 139 0.08 -8.04 -5.70
C SER A 139 0.08 -7.70 -4.22
N THR A 140 1.25 -7.36 -3.71
CA THR A 140 1.36 -6.79 -2.35
C THR A 140 0.98 -5.31 -2.38
N THR A 141 0.25 -4.89 -1.36
CA THR A 141 -0.13 -3.49 -1.13
C THR A 141 1.07 -2.56 -1.10
N VAL A 142 0.93 -1.36 -1.64
CA VAL A 142 1.93 -0.30 -1.48
C VAL A 142 1.83 0.26 -0.06
N VAL A 143 2.95 0.35 0.62
CA VAL A 143 3.08 1.04 1.92
C VAL A 143 4.16 2.09 1.74
N SER A 144 3.73 3.34 1.57
CA SER A 144 4.62 4.45 1.22
C SER A 144 4.53 5.56 2.25
N PRO A 145 5.60 5.80 3.05
CA PRO A 145 5.66 7.00 3.87
C PRO A 145 5.52 8.28 3.01
N PRO A 146 5.00 9.41 3.57
CA PRO A 146 4.77 9.63 5.00
C PRO A 146 3.46 9.07 5.57
N ASP A 147 2.42 8.84 4.77
CA ASP A 147 1.13 8.33 5.25
C ASP A 147 1.13 6.82 5.48
N GLY A 148 1.81 6.08 4.60
CA GLY A 148 1.97 4.63 4.77
C GLY A 148 2.90 4.28 5.93
N ASP A 149 2.46 3.32 6.78
CA ASP A 149 3.17 2.85 7.97
C ASP A 149 3.25 1.33 7.99
N MET A 150 4.47 0.77 7.96
CA MET A 150 4.69 -0.67 7.89
C MET A 150 4.32 -1.38 9.21
N ALA A 151 4.50 -0.75 10.35
CA ALA A 151 4.15 -1.32 11.63
C ALA A 151 2.63 -1.41 11.76
N ALA A 152 1.92 -0.31 11.50
CA ALA A 152 0.46 -0.27 11.48
C ALA A 152 -0.13 -1.23 10.45
N TYR A 153 0.49 -1.34 9.25
CA TYR A 153 0.07 -2.29 8.21
C TYR A 153 0.15 -3.74 8.69
N LEU A 154 1.28 -4.14 9.30
CA LEU A 154 1.45 -5.50 9.84
C LEU A 154 0.46 -5.79 10.98
N ASP A 155 0.17 -4.82 11.84
CA ASP A 155 -0.82 -4.99 12.91
C ASP A 155 -2.23 -5.12 12.33
N SER A 156 -2.59 -4.33 11.33
CA SER A 156 -3.86 -4.42 10.61
C SER A 156 -4.00 -5.77 9.88
N LEU A 157 -2.94 -6.29 9.25
CA LEU A 157 -2.94 -7.62 8.66
C LEU A 157 -3.20 -8.72 9.71
N ARG A 158 -2.60 -8.62 10.91
CA ARG A 158 -2.85 -9.58 12.00
C ARG A 158 -4.31 -9.56 12.46
N VAL A 159 -4.91 -8.37 12.51
CA VAL A 159 -6.36 -8.25 12.80
C VAL A 159 -7.18 -8.96 11.74
N VAL A 160 -6.88 -8.74 10.44
CA VAL A 160 -7.59 -9.39 9.33
C VAL A 160 -7.37 -10.90 9.34
N ALA A 161 -6.13 -11.40 9.56
CA ALA A 161 -5.84 -12.83 9.66
C ALA A 161 -6.61 -13.52 10.81
N GLY A 162 -6.79 -12.82 11.94
CA GLY A 162 -7.55 -13.31 13.10
C GLY A 162 -9.07 -13.36 12.89
N ARG A 163 -9.59 -12.75 11.81
CA ARG A 163 -10.99 -12.81 11.43
C ARG A 163 -11.32 -14.15 10.79
N ARG A 164 -12.60 -14.47 10.74
CA ARG A 164 -13.09 -15.69 10.11
C ARG A 164 -14.07 -15.32 8.99
N ASP A 165 -13.62 -14.41 8.10
CA ASP A 165 -14.37 -14.09 6.91
C ASP A 165 -14.21 -15.20 5.88
N ASP A 166 -15.27 -15.52 5.14
CA ASP A 166 -15.28 -16.60 4.15
C ASP A 166 -14.62 -16.15 2.84
N VAL A 167 -14.74 -14.85 2.53
CA VAL A 167 -14.17 -14.25 1.32
C VAL A 167 -13.74 -12.81 1.58
N ALA A 168 -12.60 -12.41 1.01
CA ALA A 168 -12.22 -11.01 0.88
C ALA A 168 -12.44 -10.54 -0.56
N ILE A 169 -12.97 -9.33 -0.70
CA ILE A 169 -13.16 -8.65 -1.99
C ILE A 169 -12.30 -7.39 -1.99
N PRO A 170 -11.15 -7.42 -2.68
CA PRO A 170 -10.28 -6.27 -2.81
C PRO A 170 -10.80 -5.29 -3.87
N THR A 171 -10.31 -4.05 -3.86
CA THR A 171 -10.54 -3.12 -4.98
C THR A 171 -9.77 -3.58 -6.21
N HIS A 172 -8.56 -4.08 -6.02
CA HIS A 172 -7.68 -4.53 -7.10
C HIS A 172 -7.43 -6.04 -7.02
N GLY A 173 -7.76 -6.74 -8.11
CA GLY A 173 -7.57 -8.18 -8.25
C GLY A 173 -8.82 -9.03 -7.99
N PRO A 174 -8.71 -10.35 -8.11
CA PRO A 174 -9.83 -11.26 -7.91
C PRO A 174 -10.20 -11.41 -6.42
N PRO A 175 -11.45 -11.86 -6.12
CA PRO A 175 -11.83 -12.26 -4.77
C PRO A 175 -10.90 -13.33 -4.19
N ILE A 176 -10.67 -13.26 -2.88
CA ILE A 176 -9.76 -14.14 -2.14
C ILE A 176 -10.59 -15.02 -1.22
N PRO A 177 -10.76 -16.32 -1.54
CA PRO A 177 -11.42 -17.25 -0.64
C PRO A 177 -10.52 -17.57 0.56
N ASN A 178 -11.11 -17.74 1.74
CA ASN A 178 -10.39 -18.02 3.00
C ASN A 178 -9.23 -17.04 3.24
N PRO A 179 -9.52 -15.74 3.39
CA PRO A 179 -8.50 -14.69 3.37
C PRO A 179 -7.44 -14.83 4.47
N SER A 180 -7.73 -15.50 5.58
CA SER A 180 -6.77 -15.65 6.69
C SER A 180 -5.45 -16.28 6.25
N ALA A 181 -5.48 -17.38 5.48
CA ALA A 181 -4.26 -18.04 5.00
C ALA A 181 -3.48 -17.15 4.02
N PHE A 182 -4.18 -16.47 3.12
CA PHE A 182 -3.57 -15.52 2.19
C PHE A 182 -2.90 -14.35 2.92
N VAL A 183 -3.55 -13.81 3.94
CA VAL A 183 -3.00 -12.73 4.76
C VAL A 183 -1.79 -13.19 5.58
N ASP A 184 -1.79 -14.42 6.10
CA ASP A 184 -0.61 -14.99 6.76
C ASP A 184 0.60 -15.07 5.82
N GLU A 185 0.39 -15.40 4.53
CA GLU A 185 1.45 -15.38 3.51
C GLU A 185 1.96 -13.94 3.26
N LEU A 186 1.06 -12.95 3.22
CA LEU A 186 1.45 -11.54 3.11
C LEU A 186 2.29 -11.08 4.31
N ILE A 187 1.89 -11.44 5.53
CA ILE A 187 2.66 -11.14 6.75
C ILE A 187 4.06 -11.76 6.66
N ALA A 188 4.15 -13.04 6.31
CA ALA A 188 5.42 -13.74 6.16
C ALA A 188 6.32 -13.07 5.11
N HIS A 189 5.74 -12.67 3.96
CA HIS A 189 6.46 -11.96 2.91
C HIS A 189 7.01 -10.60 3.40
N ARG A 190 6.21 -9.82 4.14
CA ARG A 190 6.65 -8.52 4.68
C ARG A 190 7.75 -8.67 5.72
N LEU A 191 7.63 -9.63 6.63
CA LEU A 191 8.65 -9.91 7.64
C LEU A 191 9.96 -10.42 7.01
N GLU A 192 9.88 -11.23 5.96
CA GLU A 192 11.05 -11.67 5.20
C GLU A 192 11.72 -10.47 4.50
N ARG A 193 10.96 -9.55 3.91
CA ARG A 193 11.51 -8.33 3.31
C ARG A 193 12.18 -7.45 4.37
N GLU A 194 11.57 -7.29 5.53
CA GLU A 194 12.16 -6.54 6.65
C GLU A 194 13.49 -7.15 7.09
N ARG A 195 13.56 -8.49 7.22
CA ARG A 195 14.80 -9.19 7.53
C ARG A 195 15.87 -8.94 6.46
N GLN A 196 15.52 -8.99 5.17
CA GLN A 196 16.45 -8.71 4.07
C GLN A 196 16.99 -7.27 4.12
N VAL A 197 16.14 -6.28 4.41
CA VAL A 197 16.56 -4.88 4.59
C VAL A 197 17.51 -4.76 5.77
N LEU A 198 17.20 -5.38 6.91
CA LEU A 198 18.06 -5.36 8.10
C LEU A 198 19.41 -6.04 7.82
N ASP A 199 19.41 -7.18 7.12
CA ASP A 199 20.64 -7.89 6.75
C ASP A 199 21.49 -7.06 5.76
N ALA A 200 20.87 -6.32 4.85
CA ALA A 200 21.54 -5.40 3.93
C ALA A 200 22.26 -4.27 4.72
N VAL A 201 21.58 -3.64 5.67
CA VAL A 201 22.18 -2.63 6.56
C VAL A 201 23.34 -3.23 7.37
N ARG A 202 23.18 -4.42 7.95
CA ARG A 202 24.24 -5.13 8.70
C ARG A 202 25.42 -5.52 7.81
N GLY A 203 25.14 -5.79 6.53
CA GLY A 203 26.15 -6.08 5.50
C GLY A 203 26.91 -4.85 5.00
N GLY A 204 26.56 -3.64 5.47
CA GLY A 204 27.23 -2.38 5.15
C GLY A 204 26.60 -1.59 4.02
N LEU A 205 25.43 -1.99 3.48
CA LEU A 205 24.68 -1.14 2.56
C LEU A 205 24.03 -0.01 3.37
N ALA A 206 24.46 1.22 3.09
CA ALA A 206 24.12 2.36 3.92
C ALA A 206 22.99 3.21 3.36
N THR A 207 22.67 3.09 2.07
CA THR A 207 21.68 3.92 1.38
C THR A 207 20.55 3.09 0.77
N ILE A 208 19.38 3.70 0.64
CA ILE A 208 18.22 3.03 0.01
C ILE A 208 18.49 2.61 -1.44
N PRO A 209 19.13 3.43 -2.31
CA PRO A 209 19.49 2.98 -3.65
C PRO A 209 20.36 1.72 -3.68
N GLU A 210 21.40 1.64 -2.84
CA GLU A 210 22.24 0.43 -2.75
C GLU A 210 21.44 -0.80 -2.34
N MET A 211 20.55 -0.67 -1.35
CA MET A 211 19.68 -1.76 -0.91
C MET A 211 18.73 -2.21 -2.04
N VAL A 212 18.14 -1.27 -2.79
CA VAL A 212 17.23 -1.58 -3.89
C VAL A 212 17.96 -2.29 -5.02
N GLU A 213 19.16 -1.86 -5.40
CA GLU A 213 19.96 -2.54 -6.42
C GLU A 213 20.21 -4.02 -6.10
N VAL A 214 20.42 -4.34 -4.82
CA VAL A 214 20.66 -5.73 -4.39
C VAL A 214 19.36 -6.50 -4.20
N LEU A 215 18.41 -5.94 -3.44
CA LEU A 215 17.18 -6.65 -3.04
C LEU A 215 16.17 -6.79 -4.18
N TYR A 216 16.24 -5.92 -5.17
CA TYR A 216 15.34 -5.87 -6.33
C TYR A 216 16.07 -6.08 -7.67
N ALA A 217 17.25 -6.71 -7.65
CA ALA A 217 18.05 -6.96 -8.85
C ALA A 217 17.31 -7.72 -9.97
N ALA A 218 16.37 -8.58 -9.60
CA ALA A 218 15.55 -9.35 -10.55
C ALA A 218 14.30 -8.59 -11.02
N VAL A 219 14.03 -7.38 -10.49
CA VAL A 219 12.86 -6.57 -10.80
C VAL A 219 13.24 -5.53 -11.85
N ARG A 220 12.32 -5.25 -12.79
CA ARG A 220 12.54 -4.23 -13.83
C ARG A 220 12.87 -2.87 -13.19
N LYS A 221 13.79 -2.13 -13.79
CA LYS A 221 14.32 -0.87 -13.24
C LYS A 221 13.24 0.20 -13.01
N GLU A 222 12.20 0.22 -13.84
CA GLU A 222 11.05 1.14 -13.69
C GLU A 222 10.34 0.98 -12.34
N LEU A 223 10.45 -0.20 -11.73
CA LEU A 223 9.86 -0.50 -10.42
C LEU A 223 10.82 -0.21 -9.24
N HIS A 224 12.05 0.24 -9.51
CA HIS A 224 13.00 0.58 -8.45
C HIS A 224 12.56 1.82 -7.66
N LYS A 225 11.91 2.80 -8.31
CA LYS A 225 11.39 4.00 -7.62
C LYS A 225 10.34 3.63 -6.55
N PRO A 226 9.25 2.90 -6.86
CA PRO A 226 8.34 2.42 -5.81
C PRO A 226 9.00 1.47 -4.81
N ALA A 227 9.99 0.65 -5.22
CA ALA A 227 10.74 -0.21 -4.31
C ALA A 227 11.51 0.59 -3.25
N ARG A 228 12.06 1.77 -3.56
CA ARG A 228 12.72 2.65 -2.58
C ARG A 228 11.77 3.09 -1.47
N ARG A 229 10.53 3.42 -1.80
CA ARG A 229 9.50 3.77 -0.80
C ARG A 229 9.14 2.58 0.08
N SER A 230 9.06 1.38 -0.49
CA SER A 230 8.86 0.15 0.28
C SER A 230 10.04 -0.13 1.23
N VAL A 231 11.29 0.04 0.77
CA VAL A 231 12.48 -0.08 1.64
C VAL A 231 12.46 0.97 2.74
N LEU A 232 12.11 2.23 2.41
CA LEU A 232 11.97 3.29 3.41
C LEU A 232 10.94 2.92 4.48
N ALA A 233 9.78 2.37 4.11
CA ALA A 233 8.76 1.96 5.07
C ALA A 233 9.28 0.90 6.07
N HIS A 234 10.08 -0.08 5.59
CA HIS A 234 10.74 -1.03 6.48
C HIS A 234 11.82 -0.39 7.34
N LEU A 235 12.61 0.55 6.79
CA LEU A 235 13.64 1.26 7.56
C LEU A 235 13.04 2.15 8.65
N VAL A 236 11.89 2.79 8.40
CA VAL A 236 11.15 3.53 9.43
C VAL A 236 10.84 2.62 10.61
N LYS A 237 10.21 1.47 10.35
CA LYS A 237 9.89 0.50 11.39
C LYS A 237 11.14 -0.01 12.11
N LEU A 238 12.23 -0.35 11.40
CA LEU A 238 13.48 -0.82 12.00
C LEU A 238 14.19 0.24 12.86
N VAL A 239 14.03 1.53 12.53
CA VAL A 239 14.53 2.64 13.35
C VAL A 239 13.68 2.80 14.59
N ASP A 240 12.36 2.74 14.47
CA ASP A 240 11.42 2.82 15.60
C ASP A 240 11.61 1.63 16.56
N ASP A 241 11.89 0.43 16.03
CA ASP A 241 12.26 -0.77 16.81
C ASP A 241 13.68 -0.67 17.45
N GLY A 242 14.44 0.36 17.14
CA GLY A 242 15.79 0.57 17.66
C GLY A 242 16.85 -0.41 17.13
N THR A 243 16.62 -1.07 15.99
CA THR A 243 17.58 -2.03 15.39
C THR A 243 18.46 -1.40 14.32
N VAL A 244 18.01 -0.29 13.74
CA VAL A 244 18.74 0.54 12.77
C VAL A 244 18.79 1.98 13.26
N VAL A 245 19.87 2.68 12.94
CA VAL A 245 20.03 4.12 13.23
C VAL A 245 20.12 4.87 11.93
N VAL A 246 19.36 5.95 11.80
CA VAL A 246 19.50 6.92 10.71
C VAL A 246 20.56 7.95 11.09
N GLU A 247 21.45 8.29 10.15
CA GLU A 247 22.51 9.27 10.37
C GLU A 247 22.12 10.65 9.85
N GLY A 248 22.46 11.69 10.59
CA GLY A 248 22.24 13.08 10.19
C GLY A 248 20.80 13.57 10.26
N SER A 249 19.86 12.72 10.70
CA SER A 249 18.44 13.05 10.84
C SER A 249 17.82 12.33 12.03
N THR A 250 16.67 12.84 12.51
CA THR A 250 15.88 12.17 13.55
C THR A 250 14.85 11.20 12.98
N ARG A 251 14.59 11.26 11.68
CA ARG A 251 13.64 10.38 10.97
C ARG A 251 14.26 9.86 9.68
N PRO A 252 13.95 8.62 9.27
CA PRO A 252 14.37 8.08 7.99
C PRO A 252 13.87 8.92 6.82
N ARG A 253 14.70 9.04 5.78
CA ARG A 253 14.42 9.75 4.53
C ARG A 253 14.98 8.94 3.36
N LEU A 254 14.49 9.18 2.14
CA LEU A 254 14.97 8.51 0.92
C LEU A 254 16.47 8.78 0.65
N ASP A 255 16.94 9.96 1.04
CA ASP A 255 18.31 10.44 0.87
C ASP A 255 19.19 10.24 2.13
N ALA A 256 18.68 9.57 3.15
CA ALA A 256 19.40 9.34 4.40
C ALA A 256 20.38 8.17 4.33
N THR A 257 21.28 8.13 5.30
CA THR A 257 22.23 7.02 5.51
C THR A 257 21.83 6.23 6.75
N PHE A 258 22.00 4.91 6.68
CA PHE A 258 21.57 3.99 7.71
C PHE A 258 22.73 3.11 8.18
N ARG A 259 22.74 2.74 9.46
CA ARG A 259 23.69 1.77 10.02
C ARG A 259 23.02 0.90 11.08
N PRO A 260 23.58 -0.27 11.42
CA PRO A 260 23.09 -1.05 12.56
C PRO A 260 23.19 -0.25 13.86
N HIS A 261 22.26 -0.50 14.76
CA HIS A 261 22.32 0.08 16.13
C HIS A 261 23.39 -0.59 16.97
#